data_143429f990bd839602be12ec50445715
#
_entry.id   143429f990bd839602be12ec50445715
#
_cell.length_a   1.000
_cell.length_b   1.000
_cell.length_c   1.000
_cell.angle_alpha   90.00
_cell.angle_beta   90.00
_cell.angle_gamma   90.00
#
_symmetry.space_group_name_H-M   'P 1'
#
loop_
_entity.id
_entity.type
_entity.pdbx_description
1 polymer ?
#
loop_
_entity_poly.entity_id
_entity_poly.type
_entity_poly.pdbx_seq_one_letter_code
_entity_poly.pdbx_strand_id
1 'polypeptide(L)'
;MTEKEKMLAGKLYDPGDEEIMAEQSVYSCKLAEFNKLDPSDVDAIQAYMKEVFAECGENNYIQLPFYSNWGGHHVHFGSNIYANFNLTCTDDGHIYVGDWTKFGPNVTIATAGHPILPELREGPALQYNKDVHIGRRVWIGANTVIVPGVTIGDNSVIGAGSVVTRDIPANVVAYGNPCRVAREIGDRDREVYWKDERIEW
;
A
#
# COMPACT_ATOMS: atom_id res chain seq x y z
N MET A 1 -3.32 -20.51 20.05
CA MET A 1 -3.02 -19.66 18.90
C MET A 1 -1.50 -19.65 18.74
N THR A 2 -1.01 -20.03 17.56
CA THR A 2 0.39 -19.85 17.19
C THR A 2 0.68 -18.37 16.98
N GLU A 3 1.96 -17.98 16.89
CA GLU A 3 2.33 -16.58 16.58
C GLU A 3 1.80 -16.17 15.21
N LYS A 4 1.83 -17.07 14.23
CA LYS A 4 1.23 -16.85 12.91
C LYS A 4 -0.29 -16.64 12.95
N GLU A 5 -1.02 -17.43 13.74
CA GLU A 5 -2.46 -17.20 13.95
C GLU A 5 -2.74 -15.85 14.61
N LYS A 6 -1.88 -15.40 15.53
CA LYS A 6 -1.98 -14.07 16.14
C LYS A 6 -1.70 -12.97 15.12
N MET A 7 -0.64 -13.13 14.31
CA MET A 7 -0.28 -12.22 13.23
C MET A 7 -1.47 -11.98 12.29
N LEU A 8 -2.07 -13.07 11.76
CA LEU A 8 -3.21 -13.01 10.86
C LEU A 8 -4.49 -12.45 11.52
N ALA A 9 -4.63 -12.62 12.85
CA ALA A 9 -5.74 -12.07 13.62
C ALA A 9 -5.54 -10.62 14.08
N GLY A 10 -4.45 -9.95 13.66
CA GLY A 10 -4.14 -8.56 14.05
C GLY A 10 -3.91 -8.37 15.55
N LYS A 11 -3.50 -9.44 16.27
CA LYS A 11 -3.13 -9.44 17.68
C LYS A 11 -1.65 -9.16 17.86
N LEU A 12 -1.22 -8.94 19.11
CA LEU A 12 0.21 -8.91 19.43
C LEU A 12 0.83 -10.29 19.21
N TYR A 13 1.93 -10.33 18.47
CA TYR A 13 2.68 -11.53 18.15
C TYR A 13 4.19 -11.27 18.15
N ASP A 14 4.96 -12.34 18.22
CA ASP A 14 6.41 -12.31 18.07
C ASP A 14 6.78 -12.41 16.57
N PRO A 15 7.28 -11.33 15.92
CA PRO A 15 7.68 -11.38 14.51
C PRO A 15 8.93 -12.23 14.28
N GLY A 16 9.69 -12.58 15.32
CA GLY A 16 10.85 -13.44 15.27
C GLY A 16 10.55 -14.95 15.33
N ASP A 17 9.25 -15.33 15.37
CA ASP A 17 8.84 -16.73 15.35
C ASP A 17 9.39 -17.48 14.15
N GLU A 18 9.89 -18.71 14.37
CA GLU A 18 10.59 -19.49 13.33
C GLU A 18 9.73 -19.80 12.11
N GLU A 19 8.43 -20.08 12.30
CA GLU A 19 7.49 -20.36 11.19
C GLU A 19 7.29 -19.11 10.36
N ILE A 20 7.07 -17.95 11.01
CA ILE A 20 6.88 -16.65 10.35
C ILE A 20 8.13 -16.28 9.55
N MET A 21 9.31 -16.33 10.17
CA MET A 21 10.58 -15.96 9.55
C MET A 21 10.94 -16.87 8.37
N ALA A 22 10.70 -18.17 8.48
CA ALA A 22 10.95 -19.12 7.40
C ALA A 22 10.08 -18.80 6.17
N GLU A 23 8.80 -18.55 6.35
CA GLU A 23 7.88 -18.21 5.27
C GLU A 23 8.21 -16.84 4.65
N GLN A 24 8.42 -15.81 5.46
CA GLN A 24 8.79 -14.47 5.00
C GLN A 24 10.08 -14.51 4.15
N SER A 25 11.05 -15.33 4.53
CA SER A 25 12.31 -15.49 3.79
C SER A 25 12.07 -15.95 2.34
N VAL A 26 11.10 -16.85 2.11
CA VAL A 26 10.74 -17.31 0.75
C VAL A 26 10.30 -16.13 -0.11
N TYR A 27 9.41 -15.29 0.41
CA TYR A 27 8.89 -14.14 -0.33
C TYR A 27 9.93 -13.02 -0.51
N SER A 28 10.80 -12.82 0.48
CA SER A 28 11.92 -11.89 0.36
C SER A 28 12.89 -12.29 -0.75
N CYS A 29 13.18 -13.59 -0.91
CA CYS A 29 13.97 -14.10 -2.02
C CYS A 29 13.30 -13.87 -3.37
N LYS A 30 11.98 -14.13 -3.48
CA LYS A 30 11.22 -13.88 -4.70
C LYS A 30 11.24 -12.38 -5.07
N LEU A 31 11.08 -11.49 -4.09
CA LEU A 31 11.15 -10.05 -4.29
C LEU A 31 12.53 -9.59 -4.80
N ALA A 32 13.60 -10.20 -4.28
CA ALA A 32 14.95 -9.90 -4.74
C ALA A 32 15.16 -10.25 -6.22
N GLU A 33 14.56 -11.34 -6.71
CA GLU A 33 14.59 -11.69 -8.13
C GLU A 33 13.65 -10.77 -8.95
N PHE A 34 12.47 -10.42 -8.44
CA PHE A 34 11.57 -9.48 -9.09
C PHE A 34 12.23 -8.13 -9.40
N ASN A 35 12.98 -7.59 -8.45
CA ASN A 35 13.66 -6.31 -8.61
C ASN A 35 14.87 -6.35 -9.57
N LYS A 36 15.23 -7.53 -10.09
CA LYS A 36 16.24 -7.70 -11.15
C LYS A 36 15.66 -7.79 -12.56
N LEU A 37 14.33 -7.84 -12.67
CA LEU A 37 13.67 -7.89 -13.99
C LEU A 37 13.99 -6.64 -14.81
N ASP A 38 13.97 -6.80 -16.13
CA ASP A 38 14.02 -5.68 -17.05
C ASP A 38 12.71 -4.87 -16.89
N PRO A 39 12.77 -3.56 -16.60
CA PRO A 39 11.56 -2.74 -16.46
C PRO A 39 10.69 -2.69 -17.72
N SER A 40 11.21 -3.05 -18.88
CA SER A 40 10.45 -3.14 -20.14
C SER A 40 9.70 -4.47 -20.32
N ASP A 41 10.04 -5.49 -19.50
CA ASP A 41 9.37 -6.80 -19.52
C ASP A 41 8.08 -6.78 -18.68
N VAL A 42 7.05 -6.17 -19.27
CA VAL A 42 5.73 -6.00 -18.62
C VAL A 42 5.09 -7.35 -18.30
N ASP A 43 5.30 -8.36 -19.16
CA ASP A 43 4.73 -9.70 -18.98
C ASP A 43 5.35 -10.39 -17.76
N ALA A 44 6.66 -10.31 -17.58
CA ALA A 44 7.34 -10.85 -16.40
C ALA A 44 6.92 -10.13 -15.10
N ILE A 45 6.76 -8.81 -15.14
CA ILE A 45 6.27 -8.01 -14.00
C ILE A 45 4.85 -8.44 -13.61
N GLN A 46 3.96 -8.60 -14.60
CA GLN A 46 2.58 -9.06 -14.34
C GLN A 46 2.54 -10.50 -13.85
N ALA A 47 3.38 -11.38 -14.40
CA ALA A 47 3.47 -12.76 -13.96
C ALA A 47 3.87 -12.89 -12.48
N TYR A 48 4.85 -12.10 -12.04
CA TYR A 48 5.22 -12.04 -10.63
C TYR A 48 4.05 -11.64 -9.73
N MET A 49 3.37 -10.54 -10.07
CA MET A 49 2.23 -10.08 -9.27
C MET A 49 1.12 -11.13 -9.20
N LYS A 50 0.82 -11.81 -10.31
CA LYS A 50 -0.19 -12.89 -10.34
C LYS A 50 0.23 -14.13 -9.54
N GLU A 51 1.52 -14.41 -9.43
CA GLU A 51 2.04 -15.55 -8.66
C GLU A 51 2.10 -15.25 -7.15
N VAL A 52 2.53 -14.04 -6.79
CA VAL A 52 2.95 -13.74 -5.42
C VAL A 52 1.90 -12.96 -4.63
N PHE A 53 1.18 -12.03 -5.25
CA PHE A 53 0.16 -11.24 -4.56
C PHE A 53 -1.01 -12.11 -4.14
N ALA A 54 -1.64 -11.77 -3.00
CA ALA A 54 -2.82 -12.48 -2.51
C ALA A 54 -3.97 -12.43 -3.54
N GLU A 55 -4.12 -11.29 -4.20
CA GLU A 55 -5.04 -11.09 -5.33
C GLU A 55 -4.40 -10.12 -6.32
N CYS A 56 -4.56 -10.40 -7.62
CA CYS A 56 -4.08 -9.51 -8.67
C CYS A 56 -5.01 -9.58 -9.88
N GLY A 57 -5.76 -8.52 -10.10
CA GLY A 57 -6.59 -8.34 -11.29
C GLY A 57 -5.78 -8.08 -12.55
N GLU A 58 -6.43 -7.60 -13.60
CA GLU A 58 -5.82 -7.41 -14.92
C GLU A 58 -5.23 -6.02 -15.09
N ASN A 59 -4.26 -5.89 -16.02
CA ASN A 59 -3.65 -4.64 -16.46
C ASN A 59 -2.97 -3.86 -15.32
N ASN A 60 -2.40 -4.54 -14.35
CA ASN A 60 -1.65 -3.91 -13.27
C ASN A 60 -0.18 -3.74 -13.67
N TYR A 61 0.44 -2.67 -13.20
CA TYR A 61 1.85 -2.41 -13.41
C TYR A 61 2.49 -1.75 -12.20
N ILE A 62 3.64 -2.27 -11.78
CA ILE A 62 4.52 -1.67 -10.77
C ILE A 62 5.84 -1.32 -11.43
N GLN A 63 6.21 -0.06 -11.37
CA GLN A 63 7.53 0.39 -11.81
C GLN A 63 8.58 0.00 -10.77
N LEU A 64 9.60 -0.71 -11.20
CA LEU A 64 10.67 -1.19 -10.31
C LEU A 64 11.59 -0.04 -9.85
N PRO A 65 12.22 -0.16 -8.67
CA PRO A 65 12.05 -1.24 -7.73
C PRO A 65 10.76 -1.13 -6.89
N PHE A 66 10.29 -2.29 -6.42
CA PHE A 66 9.22 -2.46 -5.44
C PHE A 66 9.80 -2.98 -4.12
N TYR A 67 9.34 -2.51 -2.99
CA TYR A 67 9.78 -2.94 -1.67
C TYR A 67 8.63 -3.48 -0.85
N SER A 68 8.86 -4.61 -0.17
CA SER A 68 7.84 -5.26 0.62
C SER A 68 8.48 -6.21 1.63
N ASN A 69 7.85 -6.40 2.78
CA ASN A 69 8.30 -7.38 3.77
C ASN A 69 8.00 -8.82 3.34
N TRP A 70 6.89 -9.03 2.67
CA TRP A 70 6.41 -10.33 2.21
C TRP A 70 6.32 -10.42 0.68
N GLY A 71 7.11 -9.63 -0.05
CA GLY A 71 7.13 -9.65 -1.52
C GLY A 71 5.81 -9.25 -2.17
N GLY A 72 4.84 -8.73 -1.43
CA GLY A 72 3.48 -8.47 -1.87
C GLY A 72 2.50 -9.61 -1.58
N HIS A 73 2.89 -10.64 -0.83
CA HIS A 73 2.05 -11.81 -0.55
C HIS A 73 0.72 -11.49 0.15
N HIS A 74 0.66 -10.40 0.90
CA HIS A 74 -0.56 -9.93 1.54
C HIS A 74 -1.17 -8.70 0.84
N VAL A 75 -0.75 -8.42 -0.41
CA VAL A 75 -1.30 -7.33 -1.22
C VAL A 75 -2.41 -7.86 -2.12
N HIS A 76 -3.55 -7.15 -2.11
CA HIS A 76 -4.70 -7.42 -2.95
C HIS A 76 -4.89 -6.26 -3.91
N PHE A 77 -4.58 -6.48 -5.16
CA PHE A 77 -4.79 -5.51 -6.24
C PHE A 77 -6.02 -5.86 -7.07
N GLY A 78 -6.93 -4.91 -7.22
CA GLY A 78 -7.95 -4.94 -8.28
C GLY A 78 -7.31 -4.86 -9.66
N SER A 79 -7.97 -4.26 -10.61
CA SER A 79 -7.51 -4.13 -12.00
C SER A 79 -7.13 -2.69 -12.37
N ASN A 80 -6.25 -2.53 -13.36
CA ASN A 80 -5.83 -1.24 -13.92
C ASN A 80 -5.11 -0.35 -12.90
N ILE A 81 -4.37 -0.94 -11.99
CA ILE A 81 -3.56 -0.24 -11.00
C ILE A 81 -2.21 0.11 -11.58
N TYR A 82 -1.77 1.33 -11.37
CA TYR A 82 -0.42 1.77 -11.69
C TYR A 82 0.30 2.23 -10.42
N ALA A 83 1.44 1.64 -10.15
CA ALA A 83 2.33 2.08 -9.09
C ALA A 83 3.66 2.56 -9.68
N ASN A 84 4.05 3.78 -9.34
CA ASN A 84 5.34 4.33 -9.71
C ASN A 84 6.47 3.70 -8.84
N PHE A 85 7.72 3.94 -9.20
CA PHE A 85 8.90 3.35 -8.54
C PHE A 85 8.96 3.63 -7.04
N ASN A 86 9.59 2.71 -6.32
CA ASN A 86 9.73 2.74 -4.87
C ASN A 86 8.40 2.70 -4.10
N LEU A 87 7.36 2.04 -4.67
CA LEU A 87 6.23 1.66 -3.82
C LEU A 87 6.76 0.74 -2.73
N THR A 88 6.49 1.07 -1.47
CA THR A 88 6.95 0.34 -0.29
C THR A 88 5.75 -0.15 0.51
N CYS A 89 5.63 -1.45 0.70
CA CYS A 89 4.57 -2.10 1.46
C CYS A 89 5.17 -2.87 2.65
N THR A 90 4.92 -2.43 3.89
CA THR A 90 5.09 -3.32 5.05
C THR A 90 3.84 -4.17 5.16
N ASP A 91 3.80 -5.21 4.34
CA ASP A 91 2.63 -6.08 4.13
C ASP A 91 2.59 -7.28 5.09
N ASP A 92 2.83 -7.03 6.38
CA ASP A 92 2.68 -8.03 7.44
C ASP A 92 1.19 -8.29 7.74
N GLY A 93 0.31 -7.30 7.56
CA GLY A 93 -1.14 -7.42 7.42
C GLY A 93 -1.54 -7.19 5.97
N HIS A 94 -2.83 -7.22 5.69
CA HIS A 94 -3.34 -7.09 4.32
C HIS A 94 -3.43 -5.65 3.84
N ILE A 95 -3.11 -5.44 2.55
CA ILE A 95 -3.26 -4.18 1.84
C ILE A 95 -4.22 -4.41 0.67
N TYR A 96 -5.39 -3.77 0.74
CA TYR A 96 -6.42 -3.85 -0.30
C TYR A 96 -6.42 -2.60 -1.14
N VAL A 97 -6.35 -2.74 -2.46
CA VAL A 97 -6.34 -1.63 -3.42
C VAL A 97 -7.38 -1.85 -4.51
N GLY A 98 -8.33 -0.94 -4.62
CA GLY A 98 -9.40 -0.99 -5.61
C GLY A 98 -8.94 -0.58 -7.02
N ASP A 99 -9.77 -0.94 -8.01
CA ASP A 99 -9.49 -0.73 -9.43
C ASP A 99 -9.15 0.73 -9.78
N TRP A 100 -8.31 0.91 -10.80
CA TRP A 100 -7.95 2.21 -11.36
C TRP A 100 -7.18 3.14 -10.41
N THR A 101 -6.69 2.63 -9.28
CA THR A 101 -5.89 3.40 -8.34
C THR A 101 -4.48 3.64 -8.86
N LYS A 102 -3.95 4.82 -8.59
CA LYS A 102 -2.62 5.23 -9.05
C LYS A 102 -1.77 5.71 -7.89
N PHE A 103 -0.52 5.22 -7.85
CA PHE A 103 0.48 5.63 -6.87
C PHE A 103 1.57 6.45 -7.53
N GLY A 104 1.88 7.61 -6.96
CA GLY A 104 3.10 8.35 -7.26
C GLY A 104 4.34 7.64 -6.71
N PRO A 105 5.56 8.13 -7.03
CA PRO A 105 6.80 7.53 -6.53
C PRO A 105 6.95 7.68 -5.01
N ASN A 106 7.69 6.74 -4.41
CA ASN A 106 8.03 6.73 -2.99
C ASN A 106 6.80 6.71 -2.05
N VAL A 107 5.71 6.09 -2.44
CA VAL A 107 4.57 5.89 -1.55
C VAL A 107 4.88 4.73 -0.60
N THR A 108 4.60 4.94 0.70
CA THR A 108 4.76 3.91 1.73
C THR A 108 3.40 3.56 2.34
N ILE A 109 3.09 2.27 2.38
CA ILE A 109 1.89 1.72 3.01
C ILE A 109 2.35 0.78 4.11
N ALA A 110 2.02 1.10 5.37
CA ALA A 110 2.37 0.27 6.51
C ALA A 110 1.13 -0.38 7.10
N THR A 111 1.16 -1.69 7.28
CA THR A 111 0.14 -2.45 8.04
C THR A 111 0.64 -2.84 9.42
N ALA A 112 1.95 -2.84 9.64
CA ALA A 112 2.59 -3.24 10.87
C ALA A 112 2.87 -2.07 11.80
N GLY A 113 2.80 -2.32 13.10
CA GLY A 113 3.18 -1.39 14.14
C GLY A 113 3.66 -2.10 15.41
N HIS A 114 4.42 -1.40 16.22
CA HIS A 114 4.85 -1.88 17.53
C HIS A 114 4.07 -1.20 18.65
N PRO A 115 3.87 -1.89 19.81
CA PRO A 115 3.25 -1.28 20.99
C PRO A 115 4.00 -0.03 21.44
N ILE A 116 3.26 0.95 21.98
CA ILE A 116 3.85 2.18 22.53
C ILE A 116 4.63 1.88 23.81
N LEU A 117 4.18 0.91 24.59
CA LEU A 117 4.82 0.51 25.85
C LEU A 117 6.21 -0.08 25.57
N PRO A 118 7.31 0.51 26.07
CA PRO A 118 8.68 0.09 25.75
C PRO A 118 8.96 -1.38 26.03
N GLU A 119 8.49 -1.89 27.15
CA GLU A 119 8.73 -3.25 27.62
C GLU A 119 8.21 -4.33 26.66
N LEU A 120 7.19 -4.01 25.87
CA LEU A 120 6.65 -4.90 24.83
C LEU A 120 7.48 -4.87 23.53
N ARG A 121 8.43 -3.97 23.42
CA ARG A 121 9.38 -3.87 22.29
C ARG A 121 10.77 -4.40 22.62
N GLU A 122 10.99 -4.82 23.85
CA GLU A 122 12.19 -5.51 24.30
C GLU A 122 12.05 -7.01 24.08
N GLY A 123 13.17 -7.73 23.98
CA GLY A 123 13.17 -9.17 23.71
C GLY A 123 12.58 -9.50 22.34
N PRO A 124 11.39 -10.12 22.26
CA PRO A 124 10.77 -10.52 20.99
C PRO A 124 10.28 -9.33 20.14
N ALA A 125 10.34 -8.11 20.68
CA ALA A 125 9.91 -6.90 19.99
C ALA A 125 8.51 -7.01 19.37
N LEU A 126 7.51 -7.31 20.20
CA LEU A 126 6.14 -7.61 19.76
C LEU A 126 5.60 -6.61 18.73
N GLN A 127 4.86 -7.14 17.78
CA GLN A 127 4.25 -6.43 16.66
C GLN A 127 2.75 -6.69 16.62
N TYR A 128 2.00 -5.81 15.97
CA TYR A 128 0.60 -6.01 15.60
C TYR A 128 0.36 -5.51 14.18
N ASN A 129 -0.65 -6.06 13.52
CA ASN A 129 -1.01 -5.66 12.17
C ASN A 129 -2.42 -5.08 12.13
N LYS A 130 -2.61 -4.08 11.27
CA LYS A 130 -3.91 -3.51 10.93
C LYS A 130 -3.97 -3.29 9.43
N ASP A 131 -4.95 -3.90 8.79
CA ASP A 131 -5.12 -3.85 7.35
C ASP A 131 -5.33 -2.42 6.87
N VAL A 132 -4.84 -2.14 5.65
CA VAL A 132 -5.06 -0.86 4.97
C VAL A 132 -5.96 -1.09 3.77
N HIS A 133 -6.97 -0.23 3.63
CA HIS A 133 -7.94 -0.29 2.54
C HIS A 133 -7.87 0.98 1.70
N ILE A 134 -7.59 0.85 0.42
CA ILE A 134 -7.58 1.94 -0.55
C ILE A 134 -8.66 1.64 -1.59
N GLY A 135 -9.62 2.53 -1.74
CA GLY A 135 -10.75 2.40 -2.64
C GLY A 135 -10.35 2.44 -4.11
N ARG A 136 -11.36 2.46 -4.97
CA ARG A 136 -11.20 2.54 -6.42
C ARG A 136 -10.94 3.97 -6.88
N ARG A 137 -10.18 4.13 -8.00
CA ARG A 137 -9.91 5.45 -8.63
C ARG A 137 -9.27 6.45 -7.66
N VAL A 138 -8.50 5.96 -6.71
CA VAL A 138 -7.75 6.81 -5.78
C VAL A 138 -6.44 7.23 -6.44
N TRP A 139 -6.06 8.49 -6.28
CA TRP A 139 -4.72 8.95 -6.64
C TRP A 139 -3.94 9.32 -5.40
N ILE A 140 -2.84 8.58 -5.17
CA ILE A 140 -1.92 8.81 -4.06
C ILE A 140 -0.70 9.54 -4.60
N GLY A 141 -0.50 10.79 -4.15
CA GLY A 141 0.64 11.62 -4.55
C GLY A 141 1.98 11.09 -4.02
N ALA A 142 3.07 11.53 -4.65
CA ALA A 142 4.43 11.12 -4.32
C ALA A 142 4.79 11.36 -2.84
N ASN A 143 5.65 10.50 -2.27
CA ASN A 143 6.13 10.59 -0.89
C ASN A 143 5.02 10.57 0.17
N THR A 144 3.89 9.97 -0.11
CA THR A 144 2.81 9.78 0.86
C THR A 144 3.11 8.58 1.75
N VAL A 145 2.83 8.73 3.05
CA VAL A 145 2.87 7.64 4.02
C VAL A 145 1.47 7.35 4.53
N ILE A 146 1.05 6.08 4.48
CA ILE A 146 -0.23 5.59 4.99
C ILE A 146 0.07 4.67 6.18
N VAL A 147 -0.47 5.02 7.37
CA VAL A 147 -0.21 4.25 8.60
C VAL A 147 -1.18 3.07 8.76
N PRO A 148 -0.88 2.10 9.64
CA PRO A 148 -1.71 0.92 9.85
C PRO A 148 -3.18 1.25 10.18
N GLY A 149 -4.11 0.50 9.60
CA GLY A 149 -5.54 0.56 9.89
C GLY A 149 -6.31 1.65 9.16
N VAL A 150 -5.67 2.37 8.23
CA VAL A 150 -6.32 3.47 7.49
C VAL A 150 -7.17 2.94 6.34
N THR A 151 -8.34 3.54 6.16
CA THR A 151 -9.19 3.40 4.97
C THR A 151 -9.21 4.71 4.17
N ILE A 152 -8.95 4.63 2.86
CA ILE A 152 -9.11 5.75 1.91
C ILE A 152 -10.27 5.43 0.98
N GLY A 153 -11.31 6.26 0.99
CA GLY A 153 -12.52 6.07 0.20
C GLY A 153 -12.33 6.30 -1.30
N ASP A 154 -13.24 5.75 -2.09
CA ASP A 154 -13.24 5.80 -3.55
C ASP A 154 -13.09 7.22 -4.12
N ASN A 155 -12.47 7.33 -5.29
CA ASN A 155 -12.32 8.57 -6.07
C ASN A 155 -11.51 9.67 -5.37
N SER A 156 -10.88 9.42 -4.23
CA SER A 156 -10.18 10.46 -3.48
C SER A 156 -8.76 10.70 -3.99
N VAL A 157 -8.27 11.90 -3.76
CA VAL A 157 -6.91 12.33 -4.11
C VAL A 157 -6.16 12.65 -2.83
N ILE A 158 -5.00 12.01 -2.64
CA ILE A 158 -4.07 12.31 -1.56
C ILE A 158 -2.89 13.09 -2.13
N GLY A 159 -2.74 14.33 -1.68
CA GLY A 159 -1.64 15.21 -2.14
C GLY A 159 -0.27 14.71 -1.73
N ALA A 160 0.74 15.02 -2.54
CA ALA A 160 2.12 14.60 -2.30
C ALA A 160 2.66 15.05 -0.93
N GLY A 161 3.54 14.21 -0.32
CA GLY A 161 4.14 14.47 0.98
C GLY A 161 3.19 14.33 2.17
N SER A 162 2.03 13.72 1.99
CA SER A 162 1.04 13.55 3.05
C SER A 162 1.39 12.41 4.00
N VAL A 163 1.00 12.54 5.27
CA VAL A 163 1.00 11.45 6.24
C VAL A 163 -0.44 11.15 6.65
N VAL A 164 -1.00 10.07 6.11
CA VAL A 164 -2.40 9.67 6.31
C VAL A 164 -2.50 8.86 7.60
N THR A 165 -3.00 9.51 8.66
CA THR A 165 -3.09 8.97 10.02
C THR A 165 -4.52 8.65 10.46
N ARG A 166 -5.50 8.83 9.60
CA ARG A 166 -6.93 8.60 9.84
C ARG A 166 -7.62 8.30 8.51
N ASP A 167 -8.79 7.70 8.58
CA ASP A 167 -9.61 7.43 7.42
C ASP A 167 -9.93 8.71 6.64
N ILE A 168 -9.91 8.56 5.33
CA ILE A 168 -10.26 9.61 4.37
C ILE A 168 -11.56 9.20 3.66
N PRO A 169 -12.60 10.03 3.68
CA PRO A 169 -13.85 9.72 3.00
C PRO A 169 -13.69 9.69 1.49
N ALA A 170 -14.67 9.14 0.79
CA ALA A 170 -14.68 9.13 -0.67
C ALA A 170 -14.92 10.53 -1.27
N ASN A 171 -14.49 10.72 -2.53
CA ASN A 171 -14.75 11.91 -3.34
C ASN A 171 -14.15 13.21 -2.76
N VAL A 172 -12.97 13.14 -2.15
CA VAL A 172 -12.30 14.31 -1.56
C VAL A 172 -10.89 14.48 -2.07
N VAL A 173 -10.37 15.69 -1.93
CA VAL A 173 -8.95 16.02 -1.99
C VAL A 173 -8.47 16.23 -0.56
N ALA A 174 -7.46 15.46 -0.14
CA ALA A 174 -6.86 15.53 1.19
C ALA A 174 -5.33 15.63 1.08
N TYR A 175 -4.69 16.38 1.97
CA TYR A 175 -3.23 16.48 2.00
C TYR A 175 -2.70 16.99 3.34
N GLY A 176 -1.38 16.93 3.49
CA GLY A 176 -0.63 17.49 4.61
C GLY A 176 -0.09 16.45 5.60
N ASN A 177 0.61 16.93 6.61
CA ASN A 177 1.13 16.14 7.72
C ASN A 177 0.71 16.78 9.06
N PRO A 178 -0.27 16.20 9.78
CA PRO A 178 -1.08 15.04 9.36
C PRO A 178 -2.05 15.39 8.23
N CYS A 179 -2.35 14.40 7.37
CA CYS A 179 -3.27 14.55 6.24
C CYS A 179 -4.69 14.90 6.71
N ARG A 180 -5.30 15.90 6.05
CA ARG A 180 -6.68 16.34 6.32
C ARG A 180 -7.42 16.58 5.02
N VAL A 181 -8.73 16.36 5.04
CA VAL A 181 -9.62 16.75 3.94
C VAL A 181 -9.52 18.25 3.74
N ALA A 182 -9.19 18.66 2.53
CA ALA A 182 -9.11 20.05 2.13
C ALA A 182 -10.39 20.52 1.44
N ARG A 183 -10.98 19.67 0.59
CA ARG A 183 -12.23 19.94 -0.13
C ARG A 183 -12.85 18.67 -0.71
N GLU A 184 -14.10 18.76 -1.08
CA GLU A 184 -14.74 17.75 -1.93
C GLU A 184 -14.32 17.92 -3.40
N ILE A 185 -14.41 16.83 -4.16
CA ILE A 185 -14.28 16.82 -5.62
C ILE A 185 -15.65 17.26 -6.17
N GLY A 186 -15.67 18.31 -6.98
CA GLY A 186 -16.90 18.95 -7.44
C GLY A 186 -16.91 19.29 -8.92
N ASP A 187 -17.85 20.15 -9.34
CA ASP A 187 -18.09 20.49 -10.74
C ASP A 187 -16.88 21.14 -11.42
N ARG A 188 -16.12 21.95 -10.69
CA ARG A 188 -14.86 22.52 -11.23
C ARG A 188 -13.90 21.45 -11.72
N ASP A 189 -13.78 20.31 -11.02
CA ASP A 189 -12.86 19.23 -11.36
C ASP A 189 -13.30 18.45 -12.62
N ARG A 190 -14.51 18.72 -13.12
CA ARG A 190 -15.03 18.20 -14.40
C ARG A 190 -14.70 19.13 -15.58
N GLU A 191 -14.38 20.37 -15.30
CA GLU A 191 -14.10 21.39 -16.32
C GLU A 191 -12.62 21.69 -16.46
N VAL A 192 -11.87 21.61 -15.34
CA VAL A 192 -10.48 22.06 -15.27
C VAL A 192 -9.59 20.97 -14.67
N TYR A 193 -8.47 20.64 -15.35
CA TYR A 193 -7.55 19.63 -14.85
C TYR A 193 -6.33 20.22 -14.11
N TRP A 194 -5.98 21.48 -14.41
CA TRP A 194 -4.85 22.17 -13.75
C TRP A 194 -5.03 23.69 -13.77
N LYS A 195 -5.03 24.33 -12.62
CA LYS A 195 -5.24 25.79 -12.49
C LYS A 195 -6.48 26.25 -13.28
N ASP A 196 -6.29 26.86 -14.45
CA ASP A 196 -7.35 27.34 -15.34
C ASP A 196 -7.36 26.60 -16.69
N GLU A 197 -6.56 25.51 -16.81
CA GLU A 197 -6.53 24.70 -18.02
C GLU A 197 -7.74 23.79 -18.10
N ARG A 198 -8.50 23.89 -19.18
CA ARG A 198 -9.76 23.17 -19.36
C ARG A 198 -9.56 21.79 -19.94
N ILE A 199 -10.45 20.86 -19.56
CA ILE A 199 -10.55 19.54 -20.13
C ILE A 199 -11.20 19.66 -21.50
N GLU A 200 -10.52 19.17 -22.55
CA GLU A 200 -11.08 18.99 -23.87
C GLU A 200 -11.52 17.53 -23.99
N TRP A 201 -12.84 17.30 -24.05
CA TRP A 201 -13.43 15.95 -24.09
C TRP A 201 -13.46 15.40 -25.51
#